data_e6741f436e07829002015501d1e051c8
#
_entry.id   e6741f436e07829002015501d1e051c8
#
_cell.length_a   1.000
_cell.length_b   1.000
_cell.length_c   1.000
_cell.angle_alpha   90.00
_cell.angle_beta   90.00
_cell.angle_gamma   90.00
#
_symmetry.space_group_name_H-M   'P 1'
#
loop_
_entity.id
_entity.type
_entity.pdbx_description
1 polymer ?
#
loop_
_entity_poly.entity_id
_entity_poly.type
_entity_poly.pdbx_seq_one_letter_code
_entity_poly.pdbx_strand_id
1 'polypeptide(L)'
;MLFSFLKYLQPTRYFKLPNSNGKFIYPIVSEIPDDILSYLKVDKEYSSIRARTYDLSYQAIEKGYIGEVKRIEFIEEIPIVDEYRFVKKYFSTFWYCYIFFVRLITFNNPFKEINGFIKSFKVSRSLISKNALTYSEWNFFDSKLLKTQPKVSIIIPTLNRYEYLKDVLKDLENQDYQNFDVIIMDQSEPFQKKFYDNFNLDIKLIHQKEKALWLARNNAIELSDSDYLLLFDDDSRVELDWVRNHIKCLDFFNADISSGTSISLVGDKVPDNYSFFKYSEQLDTGNVLIKRDVFKAIGLFDRQYEKQRMGDGEYGLRAFLFGFKNISNPYAQRLHLKVGTGGLRQMGSWDGFRPKKWFSPRPI
;
A
#
# COMPACT_ATOMS: atom_id res chain seq x y z
N MET A 1 2.77 -15.18 -11.46
CA MET A 1 2.32 -13.89 -12.03
C MET A 1 1.41 -14.16 -13.20
N LEU A 2 0.26 -13.46 -13.32
CA LEU A 2 -0.63 -13.62 -14.48
C LEU A 2 0.11 -13.45 -15.81
N PHE A 3 0.99 -12.46 -15.86
CA PHE A 3 1.89 -12.21 -16.96
C PHE A 3 3.33 -12.30 -16.46
N SER A 4 4.08 -13.24 -17.01
CA SER A 4 5.44 -13.54 -16.54
C SER A 4 6.43 -12.39 -16.74
N PHE A 5 6.15 -11.51 -17.71
CA PHE A 5 6.99 -10.34 -17.98
C PHE A 5 6.92 -9.26 -16.90
N LEU A 6 5.92 -9.30 -16.02
CA LEU A 6 5.87 -8.43 -14.84
C LEU A 6 7.10 -8.59 -13.90
N LYS A 7 7.78 -9.74 -13.93
CA LYS A 7 9.02 -9.94 -13.17
C LYS A 7 10.14 -8.96 -13.54
N TYR A 8 10.16 -8.48 -14.77
CA TYR A 8 11.14 -7.49 -15.25
C TYR A 8 10.77 -6.05 -14.87
N LEU A 9 9.49 -5.79 -14.63
CA LEU A 9 8.91 -4.47 -14.42
C LEU A 9 8.67 -4.16 -12.95
N GLN A 10 8.18 -5.14 -12.24
CA GLN A 10 7.76 -5.02 -10.84
C GLN A 10 8.33 -6.17 -10.00
N PRO A 11 9.67 -6.28 -9.90
CA PRO A 11 10.31 -7.42 -9.23
C PRO A 11 9.97 -7.52 -7.74
N THR A 12 9.68 -6.38 -7.09
CA THR A 12 9.36 -6.31 -5.66
C THR A 12 7.86 -6.43 -5.35
N ARG A 13 7.01 -6.43 -6.38
CA ARG A 13 5.55 -6.52 -6.17
C ARG A 13 5.17 -7.91 -5.67
N TYR A 14 4.63 -7.99 -4.46
CA TYR A 14 4.30 -9.29 -3.85
C TYR A 14 2.97 -9.90 -4.32
N PHE A 15 2.09 -9.16 -5.02
CA PHE A 15 0.89 -9.73 -5.67
C PHE A 15 1.17 -10.84 -6.71
N LYS A 16 2.44 -11.03 -7.05
CA LYS A 16 2.91 -12.17 -7.85
C LYS A 16 2.91 -13.50 -7.11
N LEU A 17 2.87 -13.47 -5.79
CA LEU A 17 2.93 -14.64 -4.93
C LEU A 17 1.51 -15.08 -4.56
N PRO A 18 1.27 -16.37 -4.35
CA PRO A 18 0.08 -16.83 -3.66
C PRO A 18 0.23 -16.57 -2.15
N ASN A 19 -0.90 -16.43 -1.45
CA ASN A 19 -0.92 -16.41 0.00
C ASN A 19 -0.72 -17.82 0.60
N SER A 20 -0.71 -17.91 1.92
CA SER A 20 -0.56 -19.18 2.66
C SER A 20 -1.62 -20.24 2.31
N ASN A 21 -2.77 -19.83 1.78
CA ASN A 21 -3.85 -20.71 1.33
C ASN A 21 -3.71 -21.11 -0.15
N GLY A 22 -2.59 -20.81 -0.79
CA GLY A 22 -2.32 -21.11 -2.19
C GLY A 22 -3.05 -20.21 -3.19
N LYS A 23 -3.73 -19.13 -2.74
CA LYS A 23 -4.55 -18.27 -3.59
C LYS A 23 -3.81 -16.99 -3.97
N PHE A 24 -3.87 -16.63 -5.25
CA PHE A 24 -3.43 -15.32 -5.70
C PHE A 24 -4.48 -14.25 -5.37
N ILE A 25 -4.11 -12.98 -5.41
CA ILE A 25 -5.06 -11.88 -5.21
C ILE A 25 -6.09 -11.75 -6.35
N TYR A 26 -5.80 -12.31 -7.50
CA TYR A 26 -6.55 -12.14 -8.73
C TYR A 26 -7.86 -12.93 -8.74
N PRO A 27 -9.01 -12.28 -9.02
CA PRO A 27 -10.31 -12.96 -9.06
C PRO A 27 -10.47 -13.85 -10.30
N ILE A 28 -11.25 -14.90 -10.17
CA ILE A 28 -11.76 -15.66 -11.32
C ILE A 28 -12.81 -14.81 -12.02
N VAL A 29 -12.61 -14.47 -13.29
CA VAL A 29 -13.43 -13.50 -14.04
C VAL A 29 -14.91 -13.88 -14.10
N SER A 30 -15.23 -15.17 -14.24
CA SER A 30 -16.62 -15.66 -14.27
C SER A 30 -17.38 -15.51 -12.93
N GLU A 31 -16.69 -15.20 -11.86
CA GLU A 31 -17.28 -14.97 -10.53
C GLU A 31 -17.45 -13.47 -10.23
N ILE A 32 -16.90 -12.59 -11.08
CA ILE A 32 -17.01 -11.14 -10.91
C ILE A 32 -18.43 -10.70 -11.28
N PRO A 33 -19.10 -9.89 -10.42
CA PRO A 33 -20.43 -9.35 -10.72
C PRO A 33 -20.48 -8.56 -12.04
N ASP A 34 -21.63 -8.61 -12.73
CA ASP A 34 -21.80 -7.98 -14.07
C ASP A 34 -21.64 -6.45 -14.05
N ASP A 35 -22.06 -5.80 -12.98
CA ASP A 35 -21.86 -4.36 -12.77
C ASP A 35 -20.36 -4.02 -12.75
N ILE A 36 -19.55 -4.82 -12.10
CA ILE A 36 -18.08 -4.68 -12.07
C ILE A 36 -17.48 -5.00 -13.43
N LEU A 37 -17.95 -6.06 -14.10
CA LEU A 37 -17.46 -6.42 -15.43
C LEU A 37 -17.65 -5.28 -16.43
N SER A 38 -18.68 -4.45 -16.29
CA SER A 38 -18.91 -3.28 -17.15
C SER A 38 -17.75 -2.25 -17.12
N TYR A 39 -16.98 -2.18 -16.05
CA TYR A 39 -15.79 -1.33 -15.94
C TYR A 39 -14.55 -1.94 -16.61
N LEU A 40 -14.59 -3.23 -16.95
CA LEU A 40 -13.45 -3.95 -17.52
C LEU A 40 -13.51 -3.94 -19.04
N LYS A 41 -12.38 -3.74 -19.68
CA LYS A 41 -12.30 -3.66 -21.15
C LYS A 41 -11.74 -4.95 -21.73
N VAL A 42 -12.61 -5.73 -22.38
CA VAL A 42 -12.19 -6.95 -23.10
C VAL A 42 -11.30 -6.60 -24.28
N ASP A 43 -10.11 -7.19 -24.33
CA ASP A 43 -9.19 -7.10 -25.46
C ASP A 43 -9.26 -8.39 -26.30
N LYS A 44 -9.99 -8.35 -27.41
CA LYS A 44 -10.22 -9.51 -28.29
C LYS A 44 -8.97 -9.92 -29.09
N GLU A 45 -7.97 -9.05 -29.16
CA GLU A 45 -6.74 -9.25 -29.92
C GLU A 45 -5.70 -10.12 -29.21
N TYR A 46 -5.92 -10.51 -27.95
CA TYR A 46 -5.10 -11.56 -27.32
C TYR A 46 -5.24 -12.87 -28.09
N SER A 47 -4.12 -13.54 -28.34
CA SER A 47 -4.11 -14.80 -29.13
C SER A 47 -4.72 -15.97 -28.36
N SER A 48 -4.71 -15.92 -27.03
CA SER A 48 -5.28 -16.94 -26.16
C SER A 48 -6.45 -16.40 -25.32
N ILE A 49 -7.46 -17.26 -25.10
CA ILE A 49 -8.58 -16.96 -24.19
C ILE A 49 -8.05 -16.74 -22.77
N ARG A 50 -7.05 -17.54 -22.37
CA ARG A 50 -6.42 -17.44 -21.05
C ARG A 50 -5.78 -16.07 -20.80
N ALA A 51 -4.99 -15.55 -21.76
CA ALA A 51 -4.40 -14.21 -21.63
C ALA A 51 -5.46 -13.12 -21.54
N ARG A 52 -6.56 -13.28 -22.28
CA ARG A 52 -7.73 -12.37 -22.22
C ARG A 52 -8.36 -12.37 -20.84
N THR A 53 -8.58 -13.55 -20.27
CA THR A 53 -9.12 -13.71 -18.91
C THR A 53 -8.17 -13.15 -17.86
N TYR A 54 -6.87 -13.41 -17.98
CA TYR A 54 -5.87 -12.84 -17.07
C TYR A 54 -5.80 -11.32 -17.15
N ASP A 55 -5.92 -10.75 -18.33
CA ASP A 55 -5.97 -9.29 -18.49
C ASP A 55 -7.19 -8.67 -17.78
N LEU A 56 -8.36 -9.29 -17.87
CA LEU A 56 -9.56 -8.84 -17.14
C LEU A 56 -9.38 -8.96 -15.62
N SER A 57 -8.84 -10.07 -15.16
CA SER A 57 -8.54 -10.26 -13.72
C SER A 57 -7.51 -9.25 -13.20
N TYR A 58 -6.48 -8.94 -13.99
CA TYR A 58 -5.51 -7.90 -13.68
C TYR A 58 -6.16 -6.51 -13.64
N GLN A 59 -6.99 -6.18 -14.63
CA GLN A 59 -7.75 -4.92 -14.66
C GLN A 59 -8.63 -4.77 -13.42
N ALA A 60 -9.32 -5.82 -13.00
CA ALA A 60 -10.18 -5.78 -11.82
C ALA A 60 -9.40 -5.32 -10.57
N ILE A 61 -8.24 -5.94 -10.29
CA ILE A 61 -7.41 -5.56 -9.14
C ILE A 61 -6.85 -4.14 -9.28
N GLU A 62 -6.32 -3.79 -10.46
CA GLU A 62 -5.72 -2.47 -10.68
C GLU A 62 -6.74 -1.33 -10.66
N LYS A 63 -8.00 -1.61 -10.98
CA LYS A 63 -9.11 -0.66 -10.93
C LYS A 63 -9.79 -0.59 -9.56
N GLY A 64 -9.33 -1.39 -8.59
CA GLY A 64 -9.79 -1.32 -7.22
C GLY A 64 -10.91 -2.30 -6.86
N TYR A 65 -11.07 -3.40 -7.58
CA TYR A 65 -12.02 -4.43 -7.17
C TYR A 65 -11.61 -5.09 -5.85
N ILE A 66 -12.47 -4.98 -4.85
CA ILE A 66 -12.33 -5.56 -3.52
C ILE A 66 -13.61 -6.38 -3.26
N GLY A 67 -13.60 -7.66 -3.63
CA GLY A 67 -14.75 -8.56 -3.48
C GLY A 67 -14.36 -9.95 -2.99
N GLU A 68 -15.34 -10.67 -2.46
CA GLU A 68 -15.18 -12.01 -1.88
C GLU A 68 -15.51 -13.13 -2.90
N VAL A 69 -14.97 -12.98 -4.13
CA VAL A 69 -15.12 -14.02 -5.15
C VAL A 69 -13.96 -14.99 -5.14
N LYS A 70 -14.12 -16.14 -5.77
CA LYS A 70 -13.05 -17.12 -5.90
C LYS A 70 -11.81 -16.51 -6.55
N ARG A 71 -10.66 -16.89 -6.06
CA ARG A 71 -9.36 -16.42 -6.52
C ARG A 71 -8.66 -17.48 -7.35
N ILE A 72 -7.78 -17.03 -8.24
CA ILE A 72 -6.92 -17.92 -9.02
C ILE A 72 -5.96 -18.63 -8.07
N GLU A 73 -5.92 -19.97 -8.16
CA GLU A 73 -5.03 -20.84 -7.37
C GLU A 73 -3.83 -21.33 -8.20
N PHE A 74 -3.99 -21.40 -9.52
CA PHE A 74 -2.93 -21.84 -10.41
C PHE A 74 -2.84 -20.91 -11.64
N ILE A 75 -1.60 -20.52 -11.98
CA ILE A 75 -1.32 -19.67 -13.13
C ILE A 75 -0.55 -20.49 -14.16
N GLU A 76 -1.18 -20.68 -15.30
CA GLU A 76 -0.61 -21.37 -16.45
C GLU A 76 0.12 -20.40 -17.38
N GLU A 77 1.09 -20.90 -18.12
CA GLU A 77 1.81 -20.13 -19.12
C GLU A 77 0.89 -19.67 -20.27
N ILE A 78 1.19 -18.50 -20.79
CA ILE A 78 0.50 -17.89 -21.92
C ILE A 78 1.49 -17.69 -23.08
N PRO A 79 0.99 -17.53 -24.32
CA PRO A 79 1.82 -17.26 -25.46
C PRO A 79 2.68 -16.00 -25.29
N ILE A 80 3.94 -16.03 -25.75
CA ILE A 80 4.87 -14.89 -25.65
C ILE A 80 4.33 -13.63 -26.34
N VAL A 81 3.55 -13.78 -27.43
CA VAL A 81 2.92 -12.64 -28.09
C VAL A 81 1.93 -11.92 -27.18
N ASP A 82 1.24 -12.66 -26.32
CA ASP A 82 0.29 -12.10 -25.35
C ASP A 82 1.00 -11.41 -24.18
N GLU A 83 2.16 -11.91 -23.75
CA GLU A 83 3.05 -11.26 -22.80
C GLU A 83 3.52 -9.89 -23.30
N TYR A 84 4.01 -9.82 -24.55
CA TYR A 84 4.41 -8.55 -25.17
C TYR A 84 3.24 -7.61 -25.37
N ARG A 85 2.06 -8.13 -25.77
CA ARG A 85 0.84 -7.34 -25.90
C ARG A 85 0.47 -6.68 -24.58
N PHE A 86 0.47 -7.43 -23.49
CA PHE A 86 0.19 -6.92 -22.15
C PHE A 86 1.14 -5.79 -21.75
N VAL A 87 2.46 -6.01 -21.93
CA VAL A 87 3.46 -4.97 -21.60
C VAL A 87 3.25 -3.72 -22.44
N LYS A 88 3.06 -3.86 -23.75
CA LYS A 88 2.86 -2.71 -24.64
C LYS A 88 1.58 -1.94 -24.32
N LYS A 89 0.53 -2.66 -23.88
CA LYS A 89 -0.76 -2.09 -23.50
C LYS A 89 -0.71 -1.23 -22.25
N TYR A 90 0.08 -1.62 -21.23
CA TYR A 90 0.03 -0.97 -19.92
C TYR A 90 1.29 -0.22 -19.51
N PHE A 91 2.42 -0.52 -20.13
CA PHE A 91 3.69 0.07 -19.75
C PHE A 91 4.28 0.94 -20.88
N SER A 92 5.27 1.76 -20.55
CA SER A 92 5.90 2.60 -21.55
C SER A 92 6.66 1.78 -22.60
N THR A 93 6.81 2.33 -23.82
CA THR A 93 7.56 1.70 -24.90
C THR A 93 9.01 1.41 -24.49
N PHE A 94 9.59 2.21 -23.59
CA PHE A 94 10.93 1.94 -23.05
C PHE A 94 11.01 0.56 -22.40
N TRP A 95 10.06 0.24 -21.51
CA TRP A 95 10.03 -1.05 -20.81
C TRP A 95 9.72 -2.22 -21.74
N TYR A 96 8.89 -1.99 -22.72
CA TYR A 96 8.62 -2.96 -23.77
C TYR A 96 9.88 -3.34 -24.55
N CYS A 97 10.68 -2.35 -24.98
CA CYS A 97 11.99 -2.57 -25.62
C CYS A 97 13.00 -3.20 -24.66
N TYR A 98 13.06 -2.73 -23.41
CA TYR A 98 13.97 -3.28 -22.38
C TYR A 98 13.76 -4.78 -22.21
N ILE A 99 12.50 -5.23 -22.04
CA ILE A 99 12.21 -6.66 -21.92
C ILE A 99 12.68 -7.44 -23.13
N PHE A 100 12.41 -6.94 -24.34
CA PHE A 100 12.85 -7.60 -25.57
C PHE A 100 14.37 -7.81 -25.58
N PHE A 101 15.16 -6.77 -25.30
CA PHE A 101 16.61 -6.88 -25.26
C PHE A 101 17.12 -7.82 -24.16
N VAL A 102 16.55 -7.72 -22.95
CA VAL A 102 16.93 -8.61 -21.84
C VAL A 102 16.66 -10.06 -22.20
N ARG A 103 15.51 -10.36 -22.81
CA ARG A 103 15.16 -11.73 -23.18
C ARG A 103 16.04 -12.29 -24.29
N LEU A 104 16.48 -11.47 -25.25
CA LEU A 104 17.47 -11.88 -26.26
C LEU A 104 18.84 -12.18 -25.62
N ILE A 105 19.34 -11.30 -24.74
CA ILE A 105 20.64 -11.47 -24.08
C ILE A 105 20.61 -12.69 -23.12
N THR A 106 19.45 -13.01 -22.54
CA THR A 106 19.28 -14.19 -21.66
C THR A 106 18.96 -15.49 -22.44
N PHE A 107 19.27 -15.51 -23.73
CA PHE A 107 19.18 -16.69 -24.60
C PHE A 107 17.79 -17.32 -24.70
N ASN A 108 16.71 -16.52 -24.56
CA ASN A 108 15.38 -16.99 -24.93
C ASN A 108 15.29 -17.16 -26.47
N ASN A 109 14.35 -18.00 -26.93
CA ASN A 109 14.20 -18.29 -28.34
C ASN A 109 13.99 -17.01 -29.17
N PRO A 110 14.97 -16.56 -29.99
CA PRO A 110 14.92 -15.28 -30.66
C PRO A 110 13.76 -15.16 -31.66
N PHE A 111 13.37 -16.26 -32.31
CA PHE A 111 12.26 -16.26 -33.27
C PHE A 111 10.91 -16.00 -32.58
N LYS A 112 10.70 -16.61 -31.40
CA LYS A 112 9.49 -16.37 -30.61
C LYS A 112 9.47 -14.94 -30.07
N GLU A 113 10.61 -14.43 -29.61
CA GLU A 113 10.74 -13.06 -29.09
C GLU A 113 10.49 -12.01 -30.19
N ILE A 114 11.13 -12.14 -31.34
CA ILE A 114 10.95 -11.23 -32.49
C ILE A 114 9.48 -11.24 -32.96
N ASN A 115 8.90 -12.43 -33.12
CA ASN A 115 7.51 -12.54 -33.54
C ASN A 115 6.55 -11.88 -32.53
N GLY A 116 6.73 -12.12 -31.23
CA GLY A 116 5.91 -11.50 -30.17
C GLY A 116 6.06 -9.98 -30.16
N PHE A 117 7.31 -9.49 -30.26
CA PHE A 117 7.62 -8.07 -30.30
C PHE A 117 6.98 -7.38 -31.52
N ILE A 118 7.15 -7.90 -32.73
CA ILE A 118 6.61 -7.29 -33.95
C ILE A 118 5.08 -7.29 -33.93
N LYS A 119 4.44 -8.41 -33.57
CA LYS A 119 2.97 -8.52 -33.56
C LYS A 119 2.29 -7.58 -32.57
N SER A 120 2.96 -7.26 -31.44
CA SER A 120 2.40 -6.37 -30.43
C SER A 120 2.85 -4.90 -30.57
N PHE A 121 3.73 -4.57 -31.54
CA PHE A 121 4.30 -3.22 -31.68
C PHE A 121 3.23 -2.11 -31.84
N LYS A 122 2.16 -2.39 -32.58
CA LYS A 122 1.08 -1.44 -32.88
C LYS A 122 0.01 -1.33 -31.77
N VAL A 123 0.16 -2.08 -30.68
CA VAL A 123 -0.79 -2.02 -29.57
C VAL A 123 -0.81 -0.63 -28.95
N SER A 124 -2.01 -0.05 -28.87
CA SER A 124 -2.23 1.25 -28.24
C SER A 124 -2.17 1.12 -26.73
N ARG A 125 -1.59 2.14 -26.08
CA ARG A 125 -1.50 2.19 -24.63
C ARG A 125 -2.87 2.44 -24.00
N SER A 126 -3.16 1.73 -22.91
CA SER A 126 -4.35 1.88 -22.09
C SER A 126 -3.96 2.34 -20.69
N LEU A 127 -4.65 3.38 -20.18
CA LEU A 127 -4.49 3.83 -18.81
C LEU A 127 -5.46 3.05 -17.92
N ILE A 128 -4.92 2.22 -17.03
CA ILE A 128 -5.74 1.40 -16.11
C ILE A 128 -6.50 2.28 -15.10
N SER A 129 -5.86 3.34 -14.57
CA SER A 129 -6.45 4.24 -13.60
C SER A 129 -7.67 5.03 -14.13
N LYS A 130 -7.83 5.12 -15.45
CA LYS A 130 -9.05 5.68 -16.02
C LYS A 130 -10.23 4.73 -15.77
N ASN A 131 -11.31 5.29 -15.21
CA ASN A 131 -12.50 4.55 -14.82
C ASN A 131 -12.21 3.49 -13.74
N ALA A 132 -11.54 3.91 -12.66
CA ALA A 132 -11.45 3.12 -11.44
C ALA A 132 -12.83 2.86 -10.86
N LEU A 133 -12.97 1.76 -10.14
CA LEU A 133 -14.21 1.43 -9.45
C LEU A 133 -14.47 2.45 -8.34
N THR A 134 -15.72 2.89 -8.23
CA THR A 134 -16.18 3.78 -7.19
C THR A 134 -17.11 3.01 -6.25
N TYR A 135 -16.93 3.20 -4.97
CA TYR A 135 -17.78 2.63 -3.92
C TYR A 135 -18.68 3.74 -3.39
N SER A 136 -19.77 4.05 -4.14
CA SER A 136 -20.71 5.13 -3.79
C SER A 136 -21.36 4.90 -2.42
N GLU A 137 -21.53 3.64 -2.05
CA GLU A 137 -22.07 3.19 -0.78
C GLU A 137 -21.23 3.66 0.41
N TRP A 138 -19.95 3.94 0.20
CA TRP A 138 -19.06 4.49 1.22
C TRP A 138 -19.64 5.70 1.93
N ASN A 139 -20.24 6.63 1.20
CA ASN A 139 -20.76 7.87 1.75
C ASN A 139 -21.93 7.65 2.72
N PHE A 140 -22.73 6.60 2.48
CA PHE A 140 -23.93 6.28 3.24
C PHE A 140 -23.76 5.06 4.16
N PHE A 141 -22.57 4.47 4.19
CA PHE A 141 -22.31 3.27 4.97
C PHE A 141 -22.39 3.57 6.47
N ASP A 142 -23.34 2.91 7.12
CA ASP A 142 -23.57 2.97 8.54
C ASP A 142 -22.69 1.94 9.26
N SER A 143 -21.48 2.35 9.61
CA SER A 143 -20.47 1.47 10.18
C SER A 143 -20.84 1.00 11.58
N LYS A 144 -20.99 -0.32 11.74
CA LYS A 144 -21.22 -0.96 13.03
C LYS A 144 -20.01 -0.78 13.94
N LEU A 145 -18.80 -0.89 13.38
CA LEU A 145 -17.55 -0.74 14.12
C LEU A 145 -17.44 0.69 14.71
N LEU A 146 -17.77 1.73 13.95
CA LEU A 146 -17.79 3.09 14.48
C LEU A 146 -18.81 3.27 15.61
N LYS A 147 -19.97 2.58 15.55
CA LYS A 147 -20.97 2.63 16.62
C LYS A 147 -20.51 2.00 17.92
N THR A 148 -19.67 0.97 17.84
CA THR A 148 -19.09 0.32 19.04
C THR A 148 -17.98 1.15 19.68
N GLN A 149 -17.51 2.20 19.01
CA GLN A 149 -16.46 3.09 19.51
C GLN A 149 -15.24 2.31 20.04
N PRO A 150 -14.60 1.41 19.25
CA PRO A 150 -13.45 0.65 19.77
C PRO A 150 -12.30 1.57 20.12
N LYS A 151 -11.55 1.23 21.18
CA LYS A 151 -10.35 1.97 21.54
C LYS A 151 -9.27 1.81 20.47
N VAL A 152 -8.65 2.91 20.08
CA VAL A 152 -7.52 2.96 19.15
C VAL A 152 -6.27 3.49 19.87
N SER A 153 -5.12 2.84 19.73
CA SER A 153 -3.85 3.42 20.16
C SER A 153 -3.11 4.01 18.96
N ILE A 154 -2.86 5.32 19.02
CA ILE A 154 -2.07 6.03 17.99
C ILE A 154 -0.60 6.00 18.43
N ILE A 155 0.26 5.40 17.62
CA ILE A 155 1.67 5.17 17.94
C ILE A 155 2.55 6.13 17.16
N ILE A 156 3.31 6.98 17.89
CA ILE A 156 4.16 8.01 17.32
C ILE A 156 5.59 7.89 17.87
N PRO A 157 6.53 7.34 17.11
CA PRO A 157 7.95 7.46 17.40
C PRO A 157 8.44 8.85 16.99
N THR A 158 9.22 9.52 17.86
CA THR A 158 9.78 10.85 17.56
C THR A 158 11.24 10.96 17.99
N LEU A 159 12.00 11.82 17.29
CA LEU A 159 13.40 12.14 17.61
C LEU A 159 13.72 13.58 17.20
N ASN A 160 13.90 14.47 18.18
CA ASN A 160 14.31 15.87 18.00
C ASN A 160 13.41 16.65 17.01
N ARG A 161 12.08 16.46 17.09
CA ARG A 161 11.09 17.06 16.20
C ARG A 161 9.88 17.66 16.92
N TYR A 162 10.08 18.20 18.13
CA TYR A 162 9.01 18.79 18.95
C TYR A 162 8.19 19.85 18.21
N GLU A 163 8.81 20.64 17.34
CA GLU A 163 8.16 21.67 16.56
C GLU A 163 7.08 21.09 15.62
N TYR A 164 7.39 19.98 14.95
CA TYR A 164 6.46 19.31 14.05
C TYR A 164 5.47 18.43 14.84
N LEU A 165 5.95 17.74 15.87
CA LEU A 165 5.11 16.93 16.74
C LEU A 165 4.01 17.76 17.41
N LYS A 166 4.28 19.05 17.73
CA LYS A 166 3.28 19.98 18.23
C LYS A 166 2.06 20.08 17.32
N ASP A 167 2.28 20.18 16.01
CA ASP A 167 1.20 20.32 15.05
C ASP A 167 0.46 18.99 14.84
N VAL A 168 1.18 17.87 14.90
CA VAL A 168 0.59 16.51 14.91
C VAL A 168 -0.35 16.34 16.09
N LEU A 169 0.08 16.68 17.30
CA LEU A 169 -0.74 16.53 18.52
C LEU A 169 -1.96 17.45 18.50
N LYS A 170 -1.86 18.66 17.92
CA LYS A 170 -3.02 19.54 17.71
C LYS A 170 -4.03 18.97 16.72
N ASP A 171 -3.58 18.34 15.64
CA ASP A 171 -4.48 17.68 14.70
C ASP A 171 -5.19 16.49 15.36
N LEU A 172 -4.54 15.81 16.31
CA LEU A 172 -5.16 14.73 17.08
C LEU A 172 -6.18 15.25 18.11
N GLU A 173 -5.94 16.38 18.77
CA GLU A 173 -6.94 17.03 19.63
C GLU A 173 -8.24 17.36 18.89
N ASN A 174 -8.16 17.62 17.59
CA ASN A 174 -9.30 18.02 16.76
C ASN A 174 -10.00 16.84 16.06
N GLN A 175 -9.57 15.58 16.30
CA GLN A 175 -10.24 14.45 15.67
C GLN A 175 -11.71 14.33 16.12
N ASP A 176 -12.59 13.98 15.20
CA ASP A 176 -14.01 13.73 15.51
C ASP A 176 -14.26 12.36 16.16
N TYR A 177 -13.30 11.44 16.09
CA TYR A 177 -13.29 10.20 16.84
C TYR A 177 -12.51 10.40 18.13
N GLN A 178 -13.11 10.12 19.30
CA GLN A 178 -12.54 10.50 20.59
C GLN A 178 -11.99 9.31 21.41
N ASN A 179 -12.38 8.06 21.09
CA ASN A 179 -11.94 6.91 21.92
C ASN A 179 -10.57 6.39 21.48
N PHE A 180 -9.54 7.20 21.71
CA PHE A 180 -8.14 6.79 21.45
C PHE A 180 -7.21 7.28 22.56
N ASP A 181 -6.05 6.60 22.68
CA ASP A 181 -4.87 7.08 23.39
C ASP A 181 -3.70 7.31 22.42
N VAL A 182 -2.72 8.09 22.85
CA VAL A 182 -1.51 8.37 22.05
C VAL A 182 -0.29 7.82 22.78
N ILE A 183 0.39 6.84 22.19
CA ILE A 183 1.62 6.26 22.72
C ILE A 183 2.80 6.93 22.02
N ILE A 184 3.55 7.75 22.75
CA ILE A 184 4.69 8.48 22.20
C ILE A 184 5.99 7.84 22.68
N MET A 185 6.79 7.37 21.72
CA MET A 185 8.12 6.85 21.95
C MET A 185 9.13 7.95 21.62
N ASP A 186 9.45 8.77 22.62
CA ASP A 186 10.36 9.91 22.46
C ASP A 186 11.82 9.50 22.67
N GLN A 187 12.64 9.71 21.66
CA GLN A 187 14.06 9.38 21.62
C GLN A 187 14.94 10.64 21.57
N SER A 188 14.35 11.80 21.88
CA SER A 188 14.99 13.11 21.76
C SER A 188 15.99 13.38 22.88
N GLU A 189 17.03 14.13 22.53
CA GLU A 189 18.00 14.69 23.45
C GLU A 189 18.22 16.19 23.15
N PRO A 190 17.89 17.09 24.08
CA PRO A 190 17.35 16.83 25.43
C PRO A 190 15.86 16.37 25.37
N PHE A 191 15.50 15.46 26.27
CA PHE A 191 14.10 15.05 26.46
C PHE A 191 13.30 16.15 27.16
N GLN A 192 12.15 16.53 26.58
CA GLN A 192 11.32 17.63 27.05
C GLN A 192 9.97 17.15 27.60
N LYS A 193 9.96 16.52 28.78
CA LYS A 193 8.75 15.95 29.38
C LYS A 193 7.58 16.95 29.44
N LYS A 194 7.85 18.20 29.85
CA LYS A 194 6.84 19.27 30.02
C LYS A 194 6.19 19.72 28.70
N PHE A 195 6.77 19.38 27.56
CA PHE A 195 6.19 19.69 26.24
C PHE A 195 4.82 19.06 26.09
N TYR A 196 4.62 17.85 26.60
CA TYR A 196 3.41 17.06 26.46
C TYR A 196 2.27 17.52 27.38
N ASP A 197 2.56 18.27 28.43
CA ASP A 197 1.56 18.81 29.37
C ASP A 197 0.65 19.88 28.72
N ASN A 198 1.00 20.33 27.51
CA ASN A 198 0.25 21.36 26.78
C ASN A 198 -0.91 20.83 25.93
N PHE A 199 -1.14 19.51 25.91
CA PHE A 199 -2.13 18.88 25.05
C PHE A 199 -3.20 18.17 25.88
N ASN A 200 -4.44 18.32 25.46
CA ASN A 200 -5.60 17.63 26.07
C ASN A 200 -5.81 16.25 25.42
N LEU A 201 -4.83 15.38 25.54
CA LEU A 201 -4.81 14.02 24.99
C LEU A 201 -4.42 13.01 26.07
N ASP A 202 -4.96 11.79 25.98
CA ASP A 202 -4.50 10.66 26.80
C ASP A 202 -3.15 10.17 26.23
N ILE A 203 -2.03 10.74 26.76
CA ILE A 203 -0.67 10.47 26.27
C ILE A 203 0.03 9.49 27.21
N LYS A 204 0.39 8.32 26.69
CA LYS A 204 1.37 7.41 27.30
C LYS A 204 2.76 7.75 26.76
N LEU A 205 3.54 8.48 27.56
CA LEU A 205 4.86 8.98 27.17
C LEU A 205 5.98 8.06 27.66
N ILE A 206 6.78 7.57 26.76
CA ILE A 206 7.95 6.73 27.03
C ILE A 206 9.21 7.39 26.45
N HIS A 207 10.21 7.64 27.32
CA HIS A 207 11.53 8.07 26.88
C HIS A 207 12.39 6.85 26.55
N GLN A 208 12.64 6.62 25.25
CA GLN A 208 13.48 5.52 24.77
C GLN A 208 14.91 6.02 24.47
N LYS A 209 15.91 5.48 25.17
CA LYS A 209 17.32 5.88 24.99
C LYS A 209 17.90 5.41 23.65
N GLU A 210 17.55 4.20 23.21
CA GLU A 210 18.02 3.65 21.94
C GLU A 210 17.31 4.32 20.77
N LYS A 211 18.07 4.97 19.87
CA LYS A 211 17.54 5.63 18.67
C LYS A 211 17.26 4.57 17.59
N ALA A 212 16.09 3.95 17.65
CA ALA A 212 15.69 2.81 16.84
C ALA A 212 14.18 2.86 16.54
N LEU A 213 13.82 2.93 15.25
CA LEU A 213 12.43 3.13 14.81
C LEU A 213 11.57 1.90 15.06
N TRP A 214 12.05 0.73 14.64
CA TRP A 214 11.29 -0.50 14.76
C TRP A 214 11.16 -0.97 16.19
N LEU A 215 12.22 -0.78 17.01
CA LEU A 215 12.15 -0.98 18.45
C LEU A 215 11.07 -0.10 19.09
N ALA A 216 11.03 1.19 18.74
CA ALA A 216 10.05 2.11 19.30
C ALA A 216 8.61 1.69 18.96
N ARG A 217 8.37 1.32 17.70
CA ARG A 217 7.06 0.81 17.29
C ARG A 217 6.70 -0.50 17.98
N ASN A 218 7.62 -1.45 18.07
CA ASN A 218 7.39 -2.72 18.73
C ASN A 218 7.05 -2.55 20.21
N ASN A 219 7.83 -1.76 20.95
CA ASN A 219 7.56 -1.45 22.35
C ASN A 219 6.21 -0.79 22.55
N ALA A 220 5.83 0.16 21.68
CA ALA A 220 4.55 0.84 21.76
C ALA A 220 3.37 -0.12 21.47
N ILE A 221 3.52 -1.03 20.51
CA ILE A 221 2.52 -2.07 20.22
C ILE A 221 2.31 -2.98 21.43
N GLU A 222 3.38 -3.39 22.10
CA GLU A 222 3.32 -4.24 23.30
C GLU A 222 2.72 -3.50 24.52
N LEU A 223 2.97 -2.20 24.65
CA LEU A 223 2.43 -1.35 25.73
C LEU A 223 0.95 -0.99 25.53
N SER A 224 0.44 -1.10 24.33
CA SER A 224 -0.95 -0.81 24.03
C SER A 224 -1.86 -1.95 24.50
N ASP A 225 -3.04 -1.59 25.00
CA ASP A 225 -4.15 -2.51 25.32
C ASP A 225 -5.27 -2.51 24.27
N SER A 226 -5.16 -1.68 23.22
CA SER A 226 -6.18 -1.51 22.18
C SER A 226 -6.14 -2.62 21.14
N ASP A 227 -7.30 -2.98 20.59
CA ASP A 227 -7.41 -3.94 19.47
C ASP A 227 -7.06 -3.33 18.12
N TYR A 228 -6.95 -2.00 18.04
CA TYR A 228 -6.68 -1.24 16.84
C TYR A 228 -5.47 -0.34 17.05
N LEU A 229 -4.44 -0.50 16.22
CA LEU A 229 -3.16 0.18 16.34
C LEU A 229 -2.93 1.06 15.11
N LEU A 230 -2.92 2.38 15.31
CA LEU A 230 -2.75 3.37 14.26
C LEU A 230 -1.33 3.92 14.31
N LEU A 231 -0.49 3.49 13.35
CA LEU A 231 0.90 3.94 13.26
C LEU A 231 0.96 5.27 12.53
N PHE A 232 1.65 6.24 13.11
CA PHE A 232 1.72 7.60 12.60
C PHE A 232 3.11 8.20 12.74
N ASP A 233 3.50 9.10 11.84
CA ASP A 233 4.79 9.80 11.87
C ASP A 233 4.66 11.19 12.51
N ASP A 234 5.74 11.68 13.13
CA ASP A 234 5.84 12.95 13.85
C ASP A 234 5.94 14.19 12.95
N ASP A 235 5.95 14.03 11.62
CA ASP A 235 6.04 15.11 10.62
C ASP A 235 4.90 15.07 9.60
N SER A 236 3.70 14.85 10.09
CA SER A 236 2.49 14.70 9.27
C SER A 236 1.38 15.64 9.72
N ARG A 237 0.44 15.94 8.83
CA ARG A 237 -0.80 16.66 9.13
C ARG A 237 -1.98 15.83 8.65
N VAL A 238 -3.08 15.85 9.38
CA VAL A 238 -4.29 15.08 9.07
C VAL A 238 -5.56 15.91 9.29
N GLU A 239 -6.63 15.56 8.58
CA GLU A 239 -7.94 16.17 8.75
C GLU A 239 -8.69 15.55 9.94
N LEU A 240 -9.77 16.20 10.36
CA LEU A 240 -10.55 15.85 11.55
C LEU A 240 -11.19 14.45 11.50
N ASP A 241 -11.42 13.88 10.33
CA ASP A 241 -12.10 12.61 10.12
C ASP A 241 -11.13 11.43 9.85
N TRP A 242 -9.83 11.66 10.05
CA TRP A 242 -8.79 10.72 9.69
C TRP A 242 -8.88 9.38 10.44
N VAL A 243 -9.00 9.41 11.78
CA VAL A 243 -9.15 8.18 12.58
C VAL A 243 -10.43 7.45 12.20
N ARG A 244 -11.55 8.18 12.10
CA ARG A 244 -12.85 7.64 11.70
C ARG A 244 -12.80 6.95 10.34
N ASN A 245 -12.15 7.55 9.35
CA ASN A 245 -12.04 6.99 8.00
C ASN A 245 -11.21 5.70 7.99
N HIS A 246 -10.19 5.57 8.82
CA HIS A 246 -9.47 4.31 8.99
C HIS A 246 -10.35 3.20 9.55
N ILE A 247 -11.09 3.46 10.63
CA ILE A 247 -11.99 2.48 11.27
C ILE A 247 -13.12 2.08 10.31
N LYS A 248 -13.73 3.07 9.66
CA LYS A 248 -14.78 2.85 8.65
C LYS A 248 -14.30 1.94 7.51
N CYS A 249 -13.05 2.10 7.07
CA CYS A 249 -12.47 1.27 6.01
C CYS A 249 -12.35 -0.21 6.42
N LEU A 250 -11.93 -0.49 7.66
CA LEU A 250 -11.87 -1.86 8.16
C LEU A 250 -13.23 -2.54 8.16
N ASP A 251 -14.28 -1.81 8.57
CA ASP A 251 -15.64 -2.33 8.61
C ASP A 251 -16.22 -2.51 7.21
N PHE A 252 -16.14 -1.48 6.36
CA PHE A 252 -16.73 -1.44 5.03
C PHE A 252 -16.22 -2.58 4.13
N PHE A 253 -14.93 -2.86 4.18
CA PHE A 253 -14.32 -3.91 3.37
C PHE A 253 -14.08 -5.22 4.14
N ASN A 254 -14.50 -5.32 5.40
CA ASN A 254 -14.08 -6.41 6.29
C ASN A 254 -12.56 -6.63 6.16
N ALA A 255 -11.80 -5.56 6.31
CA ALA A 255 -10.34 -5.55 6.15
C ALA A 255 -9.63 -5.68 7.49
N ASP A 256 -8.36 -6.06 7.45
CA ASP A 256 -7.51 -6.21 8.63
C ASP A 256 -6.57 -5.01 8.80
N ILE A 257 -6.26 -4.34 7.67
CA ILE A 257 -5.33 -3.23 7.59
C ILE A 257 -5.94 -2.14 6.69
N SER A 258 -5.92 -0.90 7.15
CA SER A 258 -6.28 0.29 6.38
C SER A 258 -5.04 1.16 6.19
N SER A 259 -4.43 1.09 5.00
CA SER A 259 -3.29 1.94 4.61
C SER A 259 -3.79 3.25 4.02
N GLY A 260 -3.59 4.35 4.75
CA GLY A 260 -3.99 5.67 4.28
C GLY A 260 -3.06 6.21 3.18
N THR A 261 -3.53 7.21 2.47
CA THR A 261 -2.77 7.85 1.39
C THR A 261 -1.87 8.95 1.94
N SER A 262 -0.60 8.94 1.54
CA SER A 262 0.36 9.98 1.90
C SER A 262 0.57 10.97 0.76
N ILE A 263 0.27 12.25 1.01
CA ILE A 263 0.50 13.36 0.11
C ILE A 263 1.79 14.05 0.55
N SER A 264 2.68 14.36 -0.37
CA SER A 264 3.90 15.09 -0.09
C SER A 264 3.75 16.56 -0.51
N LEU A 265 4.29 17.51 0.28
CA LEU A 265 4.36 18.93 -0.09
C LEU A 265 4.97 19.20 -1.48
N VAL A 266 5.84 18.30 -1.95
CA VAL A 266 6.49 18.42 -3.26
C VAL A 266 5.58 17.93 -4.40
N GLY A 267 4.36 17.52 -4.11
CA GLY A 267 3.54 16.84 -5.13
C GLY A 267 2.06 17.17 -5.13
N ASP A 268 1.59 18.14 -4.43
CA ASP A 268 0.22 18.74 -4.37
C ASP A 268 -1.00 17.90 -4.79
N LYS A 269 -0.82 16.71 -5.34
CA LYS A 269 -1.90 15.83 -5.78
C LYS A 269 -1.65 14.39 -5.38
N VAL A 270 -2.70 13.76 -4.86
CA VAL A 270 -2.75 12.31 -4.77
C VAL A 270 -2.56 11.74 -6.18
N PRO A 271 -1.58 10.88 -6.41
CA PRO A 271 -1.47 10.20 -7.70
C PRO A 271 -2.78 9.45 -8.00
N ASP A 272 -3.24 9.48 -9.26
CA ASP A 272 -4.51 8.89 -9.68
C ASP A 272 -4.71 7.45 -9.20
N ASN A 273 -3.62 6.67 -9.12
CA ASN A 273 -3.63 5.30 -8.63
C ASN A 273 -3.80 5.15 -7.11
N TYR A 274 -3.84 6.24 -6.34
CA TYR A 274 -4.12 6.26 -4.90
C TYR A 274 -5.40 7.05 -4.55
N SER A 275 -6.15 7.51 -5.55
CA SER A 275 -7.36 8.30 -5.38
C SER A 275 -8.64 7.45 -5.21
N PHE A 276 -8.52 6.14 -5.21
CA PHE A 276 -9.63 5.20 -5.06
C PHE A 276 -9.24 4.00 -4.20
N PHE A 277 -10.21 3.31 -3.64
CA PHE A 277 -9.98 2.10 -2.87
C PHE A 277 -9.44 0.97 -3.74
N LYS A 278 -8.43 0.28 -3.24
CA LYS A 278 -7.88 -0.95 -3.84
C LYS A 278 -7.12 -1.77 -2.82
N TYR A 279 -6.78 -3.01 -3.16
CA TYR A 279 -5.79 -3.74 -2.38
C TYR A 279 -4.47 -2.98 -2.36
N SER A 280 -3.93 -2.77 -1.17
CA SER A 280 -2.65 -2.08 -1.02
C SER A 280 -1.49 -3.05 -1.25
N GLU A 281 -0.56 -2.66 -2.12
CA GLU A 281 0.72 -3.32 -2.32
C GLU A 281 1.84 -2.71 -1.46
N GLN A 282 1.47 -1.78 -0.57
CA GLN A 282 2.39 -1.08 0.33
C GLN A 282 1.77 -0.99 1.72
N LEU A 283 2.62 -1.03 2.73
CA LEU A 283 2.26 -0.67 4.08
C LEU A 283 3.09 0.57 4.43
N ASP A 284 2.43 1.71 4.60
CA ASP A 284 3.09 2.95 5.03
C ASP A 284 2.91 3.09 6.54
N THR A 285 3.93 2.71 7.31
CA THR A 285 3.88 2.74 8.77
C THR A 285 3.77 4.15 9.38
N GLY A 286 3.76 5.17 8.55
CA GLY A 286 3.44 6.54 8.98
C GLY A 286 1.96 6.90 8.77
N ASN A 287 1.13 6.01 8.23
CA ASN A 287 -0.31 6.25 8.02
C ASN A 287 -1.07 4.93 7.83
N VAL A 288 -1.16 4.11 8.86
CA VAL A 288 -1.81 2.80 8.74
C VAL A 288 -2.47 2.36 10.04
N LEU A 289 -3.73 1.93 9.94
CA LEU A 289 -4.47 1.26 11.02
C LEU A 289 -4.40 -0.25 10.82
N ILE A 290 -3.96 -0.98 11.85
CA ILE A 290 -3.76 -2.43 11.83
C ILE A 290 -4.52 -3.04 13.01
N LYS A 291 -5.31 -4.09 12.77
CA LYS A 291 -5.90 -4.89 13.85
C LYS A 291 -4.81 -5.60 14.66
N ARG A 292 -4.91 -5.63 15.96
CA ARG A 292 -3.95 -6.32 16.85
C ARG A 292 -3.74 -7.78 16.48
N ASP A 293 -4.77 -8.46 16.00
CA ASP A 293 -4.69 -9.86 15.62
C ASP A 293 -3.71 -10.13 14.47
N VAL A 294 -3.44 -9.13 13.63
CA VAL A 294 -2.37 -9.21 12.63
C VAL A 294 -1.02 -9.37 13.33
N PHE A 295 -0.71 -8.54 14.35
CA PHE A 295 0.55 -8.64 15.11
C PHE A 295 0.65 -9.94 15.90
N LYS A 296 -0.46 -10.45 16.45
CA LYS A 296 -0.49 -11.76 17.12
C LYS A 296 -0.16 -12.91 16.16
N ALA A 297 -0.63 -12.83 14.93
CA ALA A 297 -0.47 -13.89 13.94
C ALA A 297 0.90 -13.92 13.27
N ILE A 298 1.44 -12.73 12.91
CA ILE A 298 2.67 -12.63 12.11
C ILE A 298 3.86 -12.04 12.88
N GLY A 299 3.67 -11.67 14.16
CA GLY A 299 4.70 -11.04 14.98
C GLY A 299 4.87 -9.53 14.73
N LEU A 300 5.83 -8.95 15.41
CA LEU A 300 6.17 -7.54 15.36
C LEU A 300 7.06 -7.19 14.15
N PHE A 301 7.44 -5.92 14.03
CA PHE A 301 8.39 -5.48 12.99
C PHE A 301 9.77 -6.08 13.22
N ASP A 302 10.44 -6.49 12.13
CA ASP A 302 11.76 -7.08 12.21
C ASP A 302 12.84 -5.98 12.39
N ARG A 303 13.56 -6.04 13.52
CA ARG A 303 14.62 -5.11 13.86
C ARG A 303 15.87 -5.20 12.97
N GLN A 304 16.00 -6.23 12.13
CA GLN A 304 17.06 -6.29 11.11
C GLN A 304 16.97 -5.13 10.11
N TYR A 305 15.78 -4.54 9.97
CA TYR A 305 15.56 -3.35 9.13
C TYR A 305 15.86 -2.02 9.83
N GLU A 306 16.38 -2.01 11.07
CA GLU A 306 16.83 -0.76 11.69
C GLU A 306 17.89 -0.06 10.82
N LYS A 307 17.73 1.25 10.62
CA LYS A 307 18.59 2.06 9.73
C LYS A 307 18.62 1.58 8.28
N GLN A 308 17.65 0.78 7.87
CA GLN A 308 17.49 0.29 6.50
C GLN A 308 16.09 0.64 5.97
N ARG A 309 15.92 0.55 4.65
CA ARG A 309 14.62 0.65 4.00
C ARG A 309 13.94 -0.71 3.97
N MET A 310 12.66 -0.72 3.64
CA MET A 310 11.85 -1.91 3.38
C MET A 310 11.29 -2.64 4.61
N GLY A 311 11.50 -2.17 5.84
CA GLY A 311 10.88 -2.80 7.00
C GLY A 311 9.35 -2.75 6.98
N ASP A 312 8.79 -1.66 6.48
CA ASP A 312 7.37 -1.50 6.18
C ASP A 312 6.91 -2.44 5.04
N GLY A 313 7.69 -2.52 3.97
CA GLY A 313 7.42 -3.42 2.84
C GLY A 313 7.52 -4.90 3.23
N GLU A 314 8.47 -5.27 4.10
CA GLU A 314 8.61 -6.62 4.64
C GLU A 314 7.37 -7.00 5.46
N TYR A 315 6.94 -6.13 6.36
CA TYR A 315 5.75 -6.39 7.17
C TYR A 315 4.49 -6.52 6.31
N GLY A 316 4.33 -5.66 5.32
CA GLY A 316 3.23 -5.73 4.35
C GLY A 316 3.24 -7.05 3.55
N LEU A 317 4.42 -7.54 3.18
CA LEU A 317 4.58 -8.84 2.51
C LEU A 317 4.17 -9.99 3.44
N ARG A 318 4.61 -10.00 4.70
CA ARG A 318 4.19 -11.03 5.68
C ARG A 318 2.68 -11.03 5.86
N ALA A 319 2.07 -9.86 6.06
CA ALA A 319 0.61 -9.74 6.19
C ALA A 319 -0.12 -10.29 4.95
N PHE A 320 0.34 -9.95 3.76
CA PHE A 320 -0.20 -10.47 2.51
C PHE A 320 -0.07 -11.99 2.39
N LEU A 321 1.10 -12.54 2.70
CA LEU A 321 1.34 -13.99 2.63
C LEU A 321 0.46 -14.77 3.61
N PHE A 322 0.17 -14.23 4.79
CA PHE A 322 -0.77 -14.79 5.74
C PHE A 322 -2.24 -14.68 5.31
N GLY A 323 -2.54 -13.87 4.29
CA GLY A 323 -3.88 -13.69 3.76
C GLY A 323 -4.65 -12.52 4.35
N PHE A 324 -4.00 -11.65 5.14
CA PHE A 324 -4.62 -10.44 5.67
C PHE A 324 -4.96 -9.44 4.56
N LYS A 325 -6.14 -8.83 4.68
CA LYS A 325 -6.65 -7.87 3.73
C LYS A 325 -6.17 -6.46 4.07
N ASN A 326 -5.26 -5.93 3.25
CA ASN A 326 -4.77 -4.55 3.34
C ASN A 326 -5.40 -3.69 2.25
N ILE A 327 -6.10 -2.62 2.64
CA ILE A 327 -6.81 -1.72 1.72
C ILE A 327 -6.14 -0.35 1.70
N SER A 328 -5.81 0.12 0.51
CA SER A 328 -5.43 1.51 0.27
C SER A 328 -6.65 2.41 0.40
N ASN A 329 -6.63 3.29 1.40
CA ASN A 329 -7.76 4.14 1.78
C ASN A 329 -7.54 5.58 1.35
N PRO A 330 -8.21 6.06 0.29
CA PRO A 330 -8.06 7.42 -0.21
C PRO A 330 -8.67 8.49 0.72
N TYR A 331 -9.51 8.11 1.68
CA TYR A 331 -10.17 9.03 2.61
C TYR A 331 -9.38 9.24 3.91
N ALA A 332 -8.41 8.38 4.23
CA ALA A 332 -7.50 8.57 5.36
C ALA A 332 -6.18 9.15 4.87
N GLN A 333 -6.21 10.42 4.45
CA GLN A 333 -5.06 11.11 3.89
C GLN A 333 -4.20 11.75 4.97
N ARG A 334 -2.89 11.74 4.75
CA ARG A 334 -1.96 12.58 5.50
C ARG A 334 -1.14 13.47 4.57
N LEU A 335 -0.86 14.67 4.98
CA LEU A 335 0.16 15.53 4.38
C LEU A 335 1.50 15.24 5.08
N HIS A 336 2.43 14.60 4.38
CA HIS A 336 3.75 14.28 4.90
C HIS A 336 4.72 15.43 4.61
N LEU A 337 5.19 16.13 5.64
CA LEU A 337 6.02 17.32 5.52
C LEU A 337 7.43 17.02 5.02
N LYS A 338 7.90 15.77 5.16
CA LYS A 338 9.24 15.31 4.73
C LYS A 338 10.37 16.18 5.31
N VAL A 339 10.30 16.42 6.60
CA VAL A 339 11.26 17.25 7.32
C VAL A 339 12.70 16.75 7.15
N GLY A 340 13.59 17.66 6.81
CA GLY A 340 15.00 17.38 6.51
C GLY A 340 15.88 17.11 7.73
N THR A 341 15.46 17.60 8.90
CA THR A 341 16.21 17.59 10.16
C THR A 341 15.53 16.70 11.19
N GLY A 342 16.30 16.15 12.13
CA GLY A 342 15.79 15.25 13.15
C GLY A 342 15.22 13.95 12.57
N GLY A 343 14.44 13.25 13.41
CA GLY A 343 13.72 12.02 13.03
C GLY A 343 14.61 10.79 12.88
N LEU A 344 13.95 9.64 12.84
CA LEU A 344 14.58 8.33 12.69
C LEU A 344 14.75 7.96 11.21
N ARG A 345 15.38 8.87 10.44
CA ARG A 345 15.60 8.60 9.00
C ARG A 345 16.42 7.34 8.79
N GLN A 346 15.84 6.49 7.99
CA GLN A 346 16.54 5.31 7.51
C GLN A 346 17.30 5.67 6.23
N MET A 347 18.60 5.84 6.36
CA MET A 347 19.50 6.10 5.24
C MET A 347 19.85 4.77 4.58
N GLY A 348 19.21 4.46 3.46
CA GLY A 348 19.60 3.31 2.63
C GLY A 348 20.77 3.66 1.72
N SER A 349 21.60 2.68 1.37
CA SER A 349 22.71 2.81 0.41
C SER A 349 22.30 3.33 -0.99
N TRP A 350 21.01 3.37 -1.28
CA TRP A 350 20.41 3.81 -2.54
C TRP A 350 19.74 5.19 -2.48
N ASP A 351 19.95 5.98 -1.42
CA ASP A 351 19.26 7.26 -1.26
C ASP A 351 19.54 8.28 -2.37
N GLY A 352 20.68 8.17 -3.06
CA GLY A 352 21.00 8.98 -4.25
C GLY A 352 20.38 8.48 -5.55
N PHE A 353 19.82 7.27 -5.60
CA PHE A 353 19.38 6.60 -6.81
C PHE A 353 17.85 6.47 -6.89
N ARG A 354 17.14 7.60 -6.97
CA ARG A 354 15.70 7.56 -7.30
C ARG A 354 15.54 7.68 -8.81
N PRO A 355 15.00 6.66 -9.51
CA PRO A 355 14.69 6.80 -10.93
C PRO A 355 13.69 7.95 -11.11
N LYS A 356 13.95 8.81 -12.09
CA LYS A 356 13.02 9.88 -12.47
C LYS A 356 11.66 9.27 -12.82
N LYS A 357 10.56 10.02 -12.64
CA LYS A 357 9.17 9.52 -12.85
C LYS A 357 8.97 8.79 -14.18
N TRP A 358 9.62 9.19 -15.24
CA TRP A 358 9.50 8.59 -16.57
C TRP A 358 10.21 7.23 -16.72
N PHE A 359 11.09 6.85 -15.79
CA PHE A 359 11.67 5.50 -15.69
C PHE A 359 10.87 4.56 -14.77
N SER A 360 9.81 5.04 -14.12
CA SER A 360 9.02 4.19 -13.27
C SER A 360 8.30 3.10 -14.09
N PRO A 361 8.45 1.82 -13.75
CA PRO A 361 7.73 0.73 -14.41
C PRO A 361 6.30 0.57 -13.88
N ARG A 362 5.68 1.66 -13.45
CA ARG A 362 4.27 1.62 -13.03
C ARG A 362 3.37 1.67 -14.26
N PRO A 363 2.27 0.90 -14.30
CA PRO A 363 1.23 1.12 -15.28
C PRO A 363 0.63 2.50 -15.00
N ILE A 364 0.81 3.39 -15.95
CA ILE A 364 0.34 4.78 -15.81
C ILE A 364 -1.01 4.90 -16.48
#